data_ae779d38802d320f87ca86dfac91f9b2
#
_entry.id   ae779d38802d320f87ca86dfac91f9b2
#
_cell.length_a   1.000
_cell.length_b   1.000
_cell.length_c   1.000
_cell.angle_alpha   90.00
_cell.angle_beta   90.00
_cell.angle_gamma   90.00
#
_symmetry.space_group_name_H-M   'P 1'
#
loop_
_entity.id
_entity.type
_entity.pdbx_description
1 polymer ?
#
loop_
_entity_poly.entity_id
_entity_poly.type
_entity_poly.pdbx_seq_one_letter_code
_entity_poly.pdbx_strand_id
1 'polypeptide(L)'
;MWRLCRRQTKDNPSMQTTPLKGISSMATRQVLADIVADYTQRTGVQVSIESVGGVDAAKRVQAGEYFDFVVLASDAIDKLVAAGKVHADSKADLVHSGVAVTVRAGTALPDISSEDAVRSAVLAAPNLSYSTGPSGVALARLFERWGIADEIASRIVQAPPGVPVGSLVAQGAVALGFQQLSELIHVQGIHIVGPLPPAIQITTTFTAGSCVGSAQTSSVHDLLAFMASADTVEAKQRQGMEPA
;
A
#
# COMPACT_ATOMS: atom_id res chain seq x y z
N MET A 1 46.50 54.12 7.54
CA MET A 1 46.06 53.32 6.35
C MET A 1 45.84 51.91 6.77
N TRP A 2 44.61 51.56 7.19
CA TRP A 2 44.24 50.21 7.62
C TRP A 2 43.42 49.56 6.51
N ARG A 3 43.97 48.51 5.88
CA ARG A 3 43.28 47.66 4.88
C ARG A 3 42.37 46.68 5.66
N LEU A 4 41.06 46.85 5.54
CA LEU A 4 40.07 45.87 5.93
C LEU A 4 40.15 44.67 4.98
N CYS A 5 40.58 43.54 5.51
CA CYS A 5 40.50 42.24 4.85
C CYS A 5 39.07 41.75 4.96
N ARG A 6 38.26 41.88 3.91
CA ARG A 6 36.95 41.21 3.79
C ARG A 6 37.20 39.71 3.68
N ARG A 7 36.81 38.96 4.72
CA ARG A 7 36.63 37.51 4.60
C ARG A 7 35.43 37.27 3.70
N GLN A 8 35.69 36.77 2.50
CA GLN A 8 34.65 36.15 1.67
C GLN A 8 34.21 34.86 2.38
N THR A 9 32.99 34.85 2.87
CA THR A 9 32.31 33.62 3.20
C THR A 9 32.11 32.87 1.90
N LYS A 10 32.82 31.77 1.74
CA LYS A 10 32.53 30.79 0.67
C LYS A 10 31.13 30.25 0.92
N ASP A 11 30.16 30.69 0.14
CA ASP A 11 28.89 30.01 -0.01
C ASP A 11 29.20 28.57 -0.43
N ASN A 12 28.97 27.65 0.48
CA ASN A 12 29.04 26.22 0.20
C ASN A 12 27.84 25.91 -0.72
N PRO A 13 28.04 25.51 -1.98
CA PRO A 13 26.92 25.14 -2.83
C PRO A 13 26.25 23.95 -2.15
N SER A 14 25.00 24.13 -1.74
CA SER A 14 24.16 23.02 -1.28
C SER A 14 24.25 21.93 -2.34
N MET A 15 24.85 20.80 -1.99
CA MET A 15 24.82 19.60 -2.84
C MET A 15 23.34 19.27 -3.03
N GLN A 16 22.80 19.62 -4.20
CA GLN A 16 21.48 19.17 -4.60
C GLN A 16 21.57 17.65 -4.74
N THR A 17 21.19 16.95 -3.70
CA THR A 17 21.06 15.49 -3.76
C THR A 17 19.93 15.14 -4.72
N THR A 18 20.23 14.29 -5.69
CA THR A 18 19.19 13.77 -6.59
C THR A 18 18.07 13.14 -5.76
N PRO A 19 16.79 13.48 -5.98
CA PRO A 19 15.70 12.89 -5.23
C PRO A 19 15.70 11.36 -5.32
N LEU A 20 15.45 10.68 -4.21
CA LEU A 20 15.23 9.24 -4.22
C LEU A 20 13.92 8.93 -4.95
N LYS A 21 13.97 7.99 -5.89
CA LYS A 21 12.82 7.58 -6.70
C LYS A 21 12.32 6.21 -6.26
N GLY A 22 11.10 6.13 -5.74
CA GLY A 22 10.45 4.89 -5.34
C GLY A 22 9.24 4.53 -6.18
N ILE A 23 8.87 3.26 -6.13
CA ILE A 23 7.58 2.77 -6.63
C ILE A 23 6.89 1.94 -5.57
N SER A 24 5.56 2.06 -5.46
CA SER A 24 4.80 1.36 -4.44
C SER A 24 3.44 0.86 -4.92
N SER A 25 2.85 -0.02 -4.11
CA SER A 25 1.44 -0.40 -4.22
C SER A 25 0.52 0.77 -3.84
N MET A 26 -0.67 0.84 -4.46
CA MET A 26 -1.71 1.80 -4.09
C MET A 26 -2.10 1.71 -2.60
N ALA A 27 -2.09 0.50 -2.02
CA ALA A 27 -2.45 0.29 -0.62
C ALA A 27 -1.53 1.04 0.36
N THR A 28 -0.28 1.29 0.00
CA THR A 28 0.69 2.00 0.85
C THR A 28 0.83 3.50 0.50
N ARG A 29 0.09 4.00 -0.49
CA ARG A 29 0.25 5.36 -1.01
C ARG A 29 0.20 6.44 0.08
N GLN A 30 -0.84 6.42 0.92
CA GLN A 30 -1.06 7.48 1.91
C GLN A 30 -0.07 7.40 3.05
N VAL A 31 0.17 6.20 3.58
CA VAL A 31 1.14 6.00 4.67
C VAL A 31 2.55 6.40 4.23
N LEU A 32 2.94 6.07 3.00
CA LEU A 32 4.24 6.47 2.47
C LEU A 32 4.33 7.98 2.22
N ALA A 33 3.25 8.62 1.80
CA ALA A 33 3.21 10.09 1.65
C ALA A 33 3.43 10.78 3.00
N ASP A 34 2.75 10.34 4.07
CA ASP A 34 2.92 10.88 5.42
C ASP A 34 4.35 10.67 5.95
N ILE A 35 4.89 9.44 5.80
CA ILE A 35 6.24 9.09 6.27
C ILE A 35 7.32 9.87 5.50
N VAL A 36 7.19 9.98 4.18
CA VAL A 36 8.15 10.72 3.34
C VAL A 36 8.12 12.21 3.65
N ALA A 37 6.96 12.79 3.91
CA ALA A 37 6.86 14.20 4.32
C ALA A 37 7.64 14.47 5.62
N ASP A 38 7.49 13.61 6.63
CA ASP A 38 8.23 13.71 7.89
C ASP A 38 9.74 13.48 7.67
N TYR A 39 10.12 12.46 6.91
CA TYR A 39 11.52 12.18 6.59
C TYR A 39 12.19 13.37 5.88
N THR A 40 11.52 13.92 4.87
CA THR A 40 12.03 15.09 4.13
C THR A 40 12.17 16.31 5.04
N GLN A 41 11.21 16.54 5.93
CA GLN A 41 11.29 17.64 6.91
C GLN A 41 12.49 17.49 7.85
N ARG A 42 12.79 16.28 8.31
CA ARG A 42 13.87 16.00 9.27
C ARG A 42 15.27 16.01 8.61
N THR A 43 15.37 15.52 7.39
CA THR A 43 16.66 15.24 6.76
C THR A 43 17.02 16.17 5.60
N GLY A 44 16.03 16.83 5.00
CA GLY A 44 16.19 17.59 3.77
C GLY A 44 16.27 16.73 2.50
N VAL A 45 16.32 15.40 2.62
CA VAL A 45 16.38 14.47 1.49
C VAL A 45 15.03 14.46 0.78
N GLN A 46 15.06 14.72 -0.54
CA GLN A 46 13.85 14.67 -1.37
C GLN A 46 13.56 13.23 -1.78
N VAL A 47 12.30 12.82 -1.66
CA VAL A 47 11.84 11.48 -2.05
C VAL A 47 10.59 11.61 -2.91
N SER A 48 10.56 10.90 -4.02
CA SER A 48 9.41 10.83 -4.92
C SER A 48 8.95 9.38 -5.04
N ILE A 49 7.68 9.11 -4.74
CA ILE A 49 7.12 7.76 -4.85
C ILE A 49 5.96 7.77 -5.84
N GLU A 50 6.05 6.91 -6.84
CA GLU A 50 4.93 6.60 -7.73
C GLU A 50 4.16 5.41 -7.16
N SER A 51 2.84 5.56 -6.98
CA SER A 51 1.98 4.47 -6.49
C SER A 51 1.04 4.01 -7.59
N VAL A 52 1.13 2.71 -7.92
CA VAL A 52 0.31 2.05 -8.95
C VAL A 52 -0.23 0.71 -8.43
N GLY A 53 -0.96 -0.05 -9.23
CA GLY A 53 -1.33 -1.42 -8.86
C GLY A 53 -0.11 -2.26 -8.51
N GLY A 54 -0.15 -3.01 -7.39
CA GLY A 54 1.03 -3.74 -6.92
C GLY A 54 1.61 -4.73 -7.95
N VAL A 55 0.75 -5.33 -8.79
CA VAL A 55 1.16 -6.20 -9.90
C VAL A 55 1.91 -5.42 -10.98
N ASP A 56 1.44 -4.20 -11.30
CA ASP A 56 2.08 -3.37 -12.32
C ASP A 56 3.40 -2.81 -11.81
N ALA A 57 3.46 -2.38 -10.54
CA ALA A 57 4.71 -1.96 -9.91
C ALA A 57 5.77 -3.08 -9.96
N ALA A 58 5.38 -4.31 -9.58
CA ALA A 58 6.28 -5.47 -9.64
C ALA A 58 6.79 -5.74 -11.05
N LYS A 59 5.91 -5.68 -12.06
CA LYS A 59 6.29 -5.88 -13.48
C LYS A 59 7.29 -4.81 -13.96
N ARG A 60 7.10 -3.54 -13.59
CA ARG A 60 7.99 -2.44 -13.97
C ARG A 60 9.39 -2.62 -13.38
N VAL A 61 9.48 -2.97 -12.09
CA VAL A 61 10.77 -3.28 -11.45
C VAL A 61 11.41 -4.52 -12.09
N GLN A 62 10.63 -5.56 -12.35
CA GLN A 62 11.10 -6.78 -13.02
C GLN A 62 11.65 -6.48 -14.41
N ALA A 63 11.02 -5.59 -15.17
CA ALA A 63 11.47 -5.15 -16.49
C ALA A 63 12.74 -4.28 -16.45
N GLY A 64 13.20 -3.86 -15.27
CA GLY A 64 14.40 -3.06 -15.09
C GLY A 64 14.17 -1.56 -15.23
N GLU A 65 12.94 -1.07 -15.08
CA GLU A 65 12.71 0.35 -14.95
C GLU A 65 13.43 0.89 -13.70
N TYR A 66 14.04 2.07 -13.82
CA TYR A 66 14.87 2.62 -12.76
C TYR A 66 14.04 3.14 -11.59
N PHE A 67 14.29 2.53 -10.45
CA PHE A 67 13.86 2.99 -9.12
C PHE A 67 14.98 2.75 -8.12
N ASP A 68 15.07 3.59 -7.10
CA ASP A 68 16.01 3.42 -6.00
C ASP A 68 15.50 2.39 -4.99
N PHE A 69 14.17 2.39 -4.76
CA PHE A 69 13.52 1.44 -3.86
C PHE A 69 12.10 1.10 -4.31
N VAL A 70 11.58 0.02 -3.76
CA VAL A 70 10.22 -0.48 -4.05
C VAL A 70 9.51 -0.90 -2.76
N VAL A 71 8.19 -0.64 -2.67
CA VAL A 71 7.35 -1.07 -1.53
C VAL A 71 6.15 -1.83 -2.04
N LEU A 72 6.11 -3.13 -1.79
CA LEU A 72 5.05 -4.04 -2.25
C LEU A 72 4.68 -5.07 -1.18
N ALA A 73 3.67 -5.89 -1.46
CA ALA A 73 3.42 -7.07 -0.66
C ALA A 73 4.67 -7.97 -0.58
N SER A 74 4.92 -8.54 0.58
CA SER A 74 6.15 -9.29 0.90
C SER A 74 6.46 -10.39 -0.13
N ASP A 75 5.45 -11.13 -0.57
CA ASP A 75 5.60 -12.17 -1.60
C ASP A 75 6.06 -11.64 -2.97
N ALA A 76 5.66 -10.41 -3.30
CA ALA A 76 6.12 -9.75 -4.53
C ALA A 76 7.58 -9.27 -4.38
N ILE A 77 7.96 -8.76 -3.22
CA ILE A 77 9.36 -8.42 -2.92
C ILE A 77 10.24 -9.66 -2.99
N ASP A 78 9.81 -10.81 -2.41
CA ASP A 78 10.55 -12.06 -2.46
C ASP A 78 10.81 -12.53 -3.90
N LYS A 79 9.83 -12.40 -4.77
CA LYS A 79 9.99 -12.70 -6.20
C LYS A 79 10.98 -11.75 -6.88
N LEU A 80 10.98 -10.45 -6.53
CA LEU A 80 11.95 -9.49 -7.07
C LEU A 80 13.36 -9.74 -6.55
N VAL A 81 13.52 -10.18 -5.30
CA VAL A 81 14.81 -10.61 -4.75
C VAL A 81 15.31 -11.85 -5.49
N ALA A 82 14.46 -12.88 -5.65
CA ALA A 82 14.82 -14.09 -6.39
C ALA A 82 15.20 -13.81 -7.84
N ALA A 83 14.63 -12.76 -8.45
CA ALA A 83 14.96 -12.30 -9.80
C ALA A 83 16.18 -11.35 -9.86
N GLY A 84 16.86 -11.10 -8.75
CA GLY A 84 18.02 -10.21 -8.68
C GLY A 84 17.70 -8.73 -8.96
N LYS A 85 16.49 -8.29 -8.68
CA LYS A 85 16.05 -6.88 -8.89
C LYS A 85 16.06 -6.06 -7.60
N VAL A 86 15.99 -6.73 -6.46
CA VAL A 86 16.00 -6.12 -5.12
C VAL A 86 17.07 -6.83 -4.29
N HIS A 87 17.81 -6.06 -3.50
CA HIS A 87 18.82 -6.59 -2.59
C HIS A 87 18.14 -7.33 -1.42
N ALA A 88 18.51 -8.58 -1.20
CA ALA A 88 17.91 -9.44 -0.18
C ALA A 88 18.11 -8.91 1.25
N ASP A 89 19.27 -8.33 1.52
CA ASP A 89 19.68 -7.75 2.80
C ASP A 89 19.06 -6.38 3.10
N SER A 90 18.41 -5.78 2.11
CA SER A 90 17.74 -4.48 2.25
C SER A 90 16.26 -4.60 2.61
N LYS A 91 15.71 -5.80 2.70
CA LYS A 91 14.28 -6.00 3.01
C LYS A 91 13.94 -5.46 4.39
N ALA A 92 12.88 -4.65 4.45
CA ALA A 92 12.32 -4.14 5.70
C ALA A 92 10.80 -4.26 5.65
N ASP A 93 10.22 -5.03 6.55
CA ASP A 93 8.77 -5.08 6.72
C ASP A 93 8.31 -3.77 7.35
N LEU A 94 7.32 -3.13 6.75
CA LEU A 94 6.89 -1.80 7.16
C LEU A 94 5.57 -1.84 7.91
N VAL A 95 4.57 -2.49 7.33
CA VAL A 95 3.20 -2.48 7.84
C VAL A 95 2.46 -3.77 7.52
N HIS A 96 1.50 -4.08 8.38
CA HIS A 96 0.44 -5.05 8.15
C HIS A 96 -0.86 -4.33 7.81
N SER A 97 -1.54 -4.75 6.75
CA SER A 97 -2.81 -4.18 6.32
C SER A 97 -3.87 -5.27 6.18
N GLY A 98 -5.00 -5.09 6.86
CA GLY A 98 -6.12 -6.00 6.85
C GLY A 98 -7.16 -5.64 5.78
N VAL A 99 -7.92 -6.63 5.32
CA VAL A 99 -9.09 -6.42 4.46
C VAL A 99 -10.28 -5.96 5.31
N ALA A 100 -10.99 -4.96 4.82
CA ALA A 100 -12.24 -4.48 5.39
C ALA A 100 -13.40 -4.61 4.39
N VAL A 101 -14.60 -4.68 4.96
CA VAL A 101 -15.86 -4.73 4.24
C VAL A 101 -16.46 -3.34 4.15
N THR A 102 -16.97 -2.97 2.98
CA THR A 102 -17.58 -1.67 2.75
C THR A 102 -18.88 -1.78 1.97
N VAL A 103 -19.80 -0.86 2.25
CA VAL A 103 -21.06 -0.66 1.55
C VAL A 103 -21.23 0.83 1.25
N ARG A 104 -22.20 1.18 0.39
CA ARG A 104 -22.51 2.58 0.11
C ARG A 104 -23.06 3.26 1.38
N ALA A 105 -22.66 4.48 1.63
CA ALA A 105 -23.19 5.29 2.72
C ALA A 105 -24.72 5.39 2.66
N GLY A 106 -25.37 5.21 3.82
CA GLY A 106 -26.83 5.26 3.94
C GLY A 106 -27.56 3.95 3.59
N THR A 107 -26.85 2.87 3.20
CA THR A 107 -27.44 1.55 3.03
C THR A 107 -27.42 0.77 4.34
N ALA A 108 -28.25 -0.27 4.44
CA ALA A 108 -28.24 -1.18 5.60
C ALA A 108 -26.88 -1.88 5.72
N LEU A 109 -26.38 -1.99 6.94
CA LEU A 109 -25.11 -2.65 7.22
C LEU A 109 -25.30 -4.16 7.28
N PRO A 110 -24.52 -4.95 6.52
CA PRO A 110 -24.52 -6.39 6.69
C PRO A 110 -23.92 -6.79 8.03
N ASP A 111 -24.36 -7.91 8.57
CA ASP A 111 -23.65 -8.55 9.69
C ASP A 111 -22.36 -9.19 9.17
N ILE A 112 -21.24 -8.86 9.82
CA ILE A 112 -19.91 -9.42 9.53
C ILE A 112 -19.25 -9.94 10.82
N SER A 113 -20.01 -10.22 11.86
CA SER A 113 -19.50 -10.59 13.18
C SER A 113 -18.81 -11.96 13.24
N SER A 114 -19.06 -12.81 12.26
CA SER A 114 -18.47 -14.15 12.15
C SER A 114 -18.20 -14.55 10.70
N GLU A 115 -17.48 -15.64 10.49
CA GLU A 115 -17.24 -16.21 9.15
C GLU A 115 -18.56 -16.52 8.44
N ASP A 116 -19.54 -17.15 9.14
CA ASP A 116 -20.84 -17.47 8.58
C ASP A 116 -21.66 -16.22 8.24
N ALA A 117 -21.56 -15.17 9.06
CA ALA A 117 -22.21 -13.89 8.79
C ALA A 117 -21.65 -13.24 7.53
N VAL A 118 -20.32 -13.20 7.35
CA VAL A 118 -19.69 -12.69 6.14
C VAL A 118 -20.10 -13.52 4.91
N ARG A 119 -20.09 -14.86 5.02
CA ARG A 119 -20.55 -15.74 3.94
C ARG A 119 -21.99 -15.44 3.55
N SER A 120 -22.87 -15.28 4.54
CA SER A 120 -24.27 -14.93 4.31
C SER A 120 -24.44 -13.56 3.64
N ALA A 121 -23.65 -12.55 4.06
CA ALA A 121 -23.64 -11.23 3.46
C ALA A 121 -23.20 -11.28 1.98
N VAL A 122 -22.18 -12.07 1.65
CA VAL A 122 -21.71 -12.30 0.28
C VAL A 122 -22.81 -12.95 -0.58
N LEU A 123 -23.49 -13.97 -0.05
CA LEU A 123 -24.58 -14.66 -0.75
C LEU A 123 -25.82 -13.78 -0.96
N ALA A 124 -26.10 -12.89 -0.02
CA ALA A 124 -27.24 -11.95 -0.10
C ALA A 124 -26.97 -10.74 -0.99
N ALA A 125 -25.72 -10.35 -1.21
CA ALA A 125 -25.37 -9.16 -1.99
C ALA A 125 -25.78 -9.34 -3.47
N PRO A 126 -26.44 -8.35 -4.10
CA PRO A 126 -26.80 -8.40 -5.52
C PRO A 126 -25.56 -8.42 -6.42
N ASN A 127 -24.49 -7.76 -6.01
CA ASN A 127 -23.16 -7.81 -6.62
C ASN A 127 -22.07 -7.46 -5.60
N LEU A 128 -20.85 -7.83 -5.90
CA LEU A 128 -19.69 -7.57 -5.04
C LEU A 128 -18.43 -7.29 -5.86
N SER A 129 -17.46 -6.64 -5.23
CA SER A 129 -16.15 -6.38 -5.82
C SER A 129 -15.03 -6.53 -4.79
N TYR A 130 -13.88 -6.95 -5.27
CA TYR A 130 -12.65 -7.03 -4.49
C TYR A 130 -11.43 -6.72 -5.37
N SER A 131 -10.28 -6.40 -4.74
CA SER A 131 -9.08 -6.02 -5.46
C SER A 131 -8.52 -7.18 -6.30
N THR A 132 -7.75 -6.85 -7.34
CA THR A 132 -7.03 -7.84 -8.16
C THR A 132 -5.66 -8.21 -7.62
N GLY A 133 -5.25 -7.58 -6.51
CA GLY A 133 -3.98 -7.84 -5.85
C GLY A 133 -3.99 -9.08 -4.93
N PRO A 134 -2.93 -9.27 -4.13
CA PRO A 134 -2.79 -10.44 -3.25
C PRO A 134 -3.97 -10.66 -2.31
N SER A 135 -4.53 -9.59 -1.73
CA SER A 135 -5.71 -9.67 -0.86
C SER A 135 -6.96 -10.18 -1.59
N GLY A 136 -7.15 -9.77 -2.85
CA GLY A 136 -8.27 -10.26 -3.67
C GLY A 136 -8.10 -11.72 -4.07
N VAL A 137 -6.88 -12.17 -4.36
CA VAL A 137 -6.58 -13.60 -4.60
C VAL A 137 -6.88 -14.43 -3.36
N ALA A 138 -6.50 -13.94 -2.17
CA ALA A 138 -6.80 -14.63 -0.91
C ALA A 138 -8.31 -14.69 -0.64
N LEU A 139 -9.05 -13.61 -0.96
CA LEU A 139 -10.50 -13.57 -0.82
C LEU A 139 -11.20 -14.55 -1.78
N ALA A 140 -10.74 -14.63 -3.03
CA ALA A 140 -11.27 -15.60 -3.99
C ALA A 140 -11.09 -17.05 -3.49
N ARG A 141 -9.91 -17.39 -2.92
CA ARG A 141 -9.67 -18.69 -2.29
C ARG A 141 -10.58 -18.92 -1.09
N LEU A 142 -10.93 -17.88 -0.34
CA LEU A 142 -11.91 -17.98 0.76
C LEU A 142 -13.28 -18.36 0.22
N PHE A 143 -13.74 -17.76 -0.88
CA PHE A 143 -15.00 -18.10 -1.54
C PHE A 143 -14.99 -19.51 -2.11
N GLU A 144 -13.86 -19.99 -2.66
CA GLU A 144 -13.67 -21.38 -3.07
C GLU A 144 -13.78 -22.33 -1.88
N ARG A 145 -13.13 -22.04 -0.74
CA ARG A 145 -13.21 -22.81 0.50
C ARG A 145 -14.64 -22.91 1.03
N TRP A 146 -15.44 -21.86 0.87
CA TRP A 146 -16.84 -21.84 1.25
C TRP A 146 -17.76 -22.58 0.26
N GLY A 147 -17.24 -22.97 -0.89
CA GLY A 147 -18.02 -23.63 -1.94
C GLY A 147 -19.04 -22.73 -2.63
N ILE A 148 -18.83 -21.39 -2.60
CA ILE A 148 -19.76 -20.42 -3.20
C ILE A 148 -19.19 -19.68 -4.42
N ALA A 149 -17.97 -19.96 -4.80
CA ALA A 149 -17.28 -19.23 -5.87
C ALA A 149 -18.08 -19.24 -7.20
N ASP A 150 -18.58 -20.39 -7.62
CA ASP A 150 -19.39 -20.52 -8.86
C ASP A 150 -20.72 -19.79 -8.75
N GLU A 151 -21.38 -19.85 -7.57
CA GLU A 151 -22.66 -19.18 -7.32
C GLU A 151 -22.57 -17.67 -7.43
N ILE A 152 -21.47 -17.08 -6.96
CA ILE A 152 -21.26 -15.61 -6.95
C ILE A 152 -20.58 -15.10 -8.22
N ALA A 153 -20.03 -15.97 -9.08
CA ALA A 153 -19.17 -15.60 -10.20
C ALA A 153 -19.80 -14.51 -11.11
N SER A 154 -21.09 -14.67 -11.45
CA SER A 154 -21.83 -13.72 -12.29
C SER A 154 -22.14 -12.36 -11.61
N ARG A 155 -21.95 -12.28 -10.29
CA ARG A 155 -22.19 -11.06 -9.48
C ARG A 155 -20.91 -10.32 -9.13
N ILE A 156 -19.75 -10.87 -9.49
CA ILE A 156 -18.46 -10.20 -9.25
C ILE A 156 -18.26 -9.09 -10.28
N VAL A 157 -18.13 -7.86 -9.81
CA VAL A 157 -17.80 -6.70 -10.62
C VAL A 157 -16.29 -6.44 -10.49
N GLN A 158 -15.56 -6.70 -11.55
CA GLN A 158 -14.11 -6.47 -11.56
C GLN A 158 -13.82 -4.96 -11.63
N ALA A 159 -13.06 -4.45 -10.65
CA ALA A 159 -12.61 -3.06 -10.71
C ALA A 159 -11.64 -2.86 -11.91
N PRO A 160 -11.85 -1.80 -12.73
CA PRO A 160 -10.89 -1.46 -13.77
C PRO A 160 -9.51 -1.15 -13.17
N PRO A 161 -8.42 -1.31 -13.93
CA PRO A 161 -7.08 -0.96 -13.45
C PRO A 161 -7.02 0.49 -12.93
N GLY A 162 -6.46 0.67 -11.73
CA GLY A 162 -6.35 1.99 -11.08
C GLY A 162 -7.62 2.54 -10.44
N VAL A 163 -8.76 1.83 -10.54
CA VAL A 163 -10.02 2.22 -9.89
C VAL A 163 -10.15 1.45 -8.57
N PRO A 164 -10.19 2.14 -7.41
CA PRO A 164 -10.41 1.50 -6.13
C PRO A 164 -11.82 0.89 -6.02
N VAL A 165 -11.94 -0.27 -5.37
CA VAL A 165 -13.24 -0.90 -5.10
C VAL A 165 -14.18 0.05 -4.34
N GLY A 166 -13.64 0.79 -3.36
CA GLY A 166 -14.42 1.78 -2.61
C GLY A 166 -15.10 2.83 -3.50
N SER A 167 -14.48 3.21 -4.63
CA SER A 167 -15.09 4.16 -5.58
C SER A 167 -16.29 3.56 -6.30
N LEU A 168 -16.24 2.26 -6.66
CA LEU A 168 -17.38 1.56 -7.26
C LEU A 168 -18.55 1.45 -6.29
N VAL A 169 -18.26 1.21 -5.01
CA VAL A 169 -19.25 1.18 -3.93
C VAL A 169 -19.88 2.54 -3.72
N ALA A 170 -19.07 3.61 -3.65
CA ALA A 170 -19.55 4.99 -3.50
C ALA A 170 -20.51 5.41 -4.62
N GLN A 171 -20.22 5.00 -5.84
CA GLN A 171 -21.04 5.27 -7.02
C GLN A 171 -22.31 4.39 -7.10
N GLY A 172 -22.42 3.37 -6.24
CA GLY A 172 -23.54 2.42 -6.26
C GLY A 172 -23.46 1.37 -7.38
N ALA A 173 -22.33 1.27 -8.06
CA ALA A 173 -22.09 0.22 -9.06
C ALA A 173 -21.89 -1.15 -8.39
N VAL A 174 -21.46 -1.16 -7.13
CA VAL A 174 -21.21 -2.35 -6.31
C VAL A 174 -21.91 -2.18 -4.97
N ALA A 175 -22.62 -3.22 -4.53
CA ALA A 175 -23.33 -3.24 -3.27
C ALA A 175 -22.42 -3.60 -2.09
N LEU A 176 -21.50 -4.55 -2.29
CA LEU A 176 -20.61 -5.06 -1.25
C LEU A 176 -19.15 -5.03 -1.76
N GLY A 177 -18.29 -4.30 -1.08
CA GLY A 177 -16.88 -4.16 -1.46
C GLY A 177 -15.94 -4.74 -0.41
N PHE A 178 -14.83 -5.32 -0.87
CA PHE A 178 -13.73 -5.82 -0.04
C PHE A 178 -12.42 -5.22 -0.55
N GLN A 179 -11.71 -4.51 0.30
CA GLN A 179 -10.42 -3.89 -0.03
C GLN A 179 -9.58 -3.70 1.23
N GLN A 180 -8.29 -3.44 1.08
CA GLN A 180 -7.44 -3.03 2.19
C GLN A 180 -8.05 -1.82 2.91
N LEU A 181 -8.08 -1.82 4.24
CA LEU A 181 -8.64 -0.72 5.02
C LEU A 181 -8.02 0.64 4.63
N SER A 182 -6.71 0.66 4.42
CA SER A 182 -5.95 1.86 4.03
C SER A 182 -6.40 2.49 2.71
N GLU A 183 -7.01 1.72 1.82
CA GLU A 183 -7.56 2.23 0.56
C GLU A 183 -9.00 2.70 0.69
N LEU A 184 -9.69 2.36 1.78
CA LEU A 184 -11.09 2.69 2.01
C LEU A 184 -11.29 3.94 2.88
N ILE A 185 -10.44 4.16 3.88
CA ILE A 185 -10.65 5.18 4.93
C ILE A 185 -10.76 6.62 4.40
N HIS A 186 -10.23 6.88 3.22
CA HIS A 186 -10.29 8.22 2.58
C HIS A 186 -11.36 8.33 1.50
N VAL A 187 -12.11 7.26 1.22
CA VAL A 187 -13.15 7.26 0.19
C VAL A 187 -14.44 7.86 0.74
N GLN A 188 -14.92 8.92 0.11
CA GLN A 188 -16.21 9.52 0.46
C GLN A 188 -17.37 8.72 -0.14
N GLY A 189 -18.52 8.74 0.52
CA GLY A 189 -19.74 8.09 0.02
C GLY A 189 -19.84 6.59 0.31
N ILE A 190 -18.93 6.05 1.10
CA ILE A 190 -19.00 4.68 1.61
C ILE A 190 -19.17 4.65 3.13
N HIS A 191 -19.61 3.51 3.63
CA HIS A 191 -19.54 3.13 5.04
C HIS A 191 -18.63 1.90 5.16
N ILE A 192 -17.57 2.01 5.95
CA ILE A 192 -16.70 0.88 6.28
C ILE A 192 -17.40 0.11 7.40
N VAL A 193 -17.88 -1.08 7.08
CA VAL A 193 -18.60 -1.95 8.05
C VAL A 193 -17.64 -2.44 9.13
N GLY A 194 -16.43 -2.79 8.74
CA GLY A 194 -15.36 -3.22 9.63
C GLY A 194 -14.37 -4.15 8.95
N PRO A 195 -13.32 -4.59 9.68
CA PRO A 195 -12.41 -5.63 9.21
C PRO A 195 -13.13 -6.97 9.11
N LEU A 196 -12.58 -7.89 8.32
CA LEU A 196 -13.02 -9.29 8.38
C LEU A 196 -12.81 -9.86 9.79
N PRO A 197 -13.67 -10.80 10.23
CA PRO A 197 -13.49 -11.49 11.52
C PRO A 197 -12.08 -12.12 11.63
N PRO A 198 -11.48 -12.17 12.84
CA PRO A 198 -10.12 -12.68 13.02
C PRO A 198 -9.85 -14.06 12.41
N ALA A 199 -10.86 -14.96 12.46
CA ALA A 199 -10.75 -16.32 11.91
C ALA A 199 -10.53 -16.37 10.39
N ILE A 200 -10.92 -15.30 9.66
CA ILE A 200 -10.84 -15.20 8.21
C ILE A 200 -10.16 -13.90 7.75
N GLN A 201 -9.52 -13.17 8.66
CA GLN A 201 -8.85 -11.93 8.30
C GLN A 201 -7.71 -12.21 7.30
N ILE A 202 -7.71 -11.43 6.25
CA ILE A 202 -6.66 -11.46 5.22
C ILE A 202 -5.74 -10.28 5.49
N THR A 203 -4.56 -10.56 5.99
CA THR A 203 -3.54 -9.55 6.28
C THR A 203 -2.43 -9.63 5.25
N THR A 204 -2.08 -8.49 4.68
CA THR A 204 -0.95 -8.34 3.77
C THR A 204 0.17 -7.60 4.50
N THR A 205 1.36 -8.19 4.55
CA THR A 205 2.58 -7.48 4.95
C THR A 205 3.14 -6.72 3.76
N PHE A 206 3.37 -5.43 3.91
CA PHE A 206 4.06 -4.62 2.91
C PHE A 206 5.50 -4.41 3.35
N THR A 207 6.40 -4.78 2.43
CA THR A 207 7.85 -4.80 2.62
C THR A 207 8.49 -3.81 1.65
N ALA A 208 9.47 -3.09 2.13
CA ALA A 208 10.34 -2.26 1.29
C ALA A 208 11.63 -3.01 0.94
N GLY A 209 12.25 -2.62 -0.17
CA GLY A 209 13.56 -3.11 -0.55
C GLY A 209 14.28 -2.16 -1.50
N SER A 210 15.61 -2.13 -1.42
CA SER A 210 16.48 -1.35 -2.31
C SER A 210 16.62 -2.04 -3.66
N CYS A 211 16.41 -1.30 -4.75
CA CYS A 211 16.58 -1.82 -6.11
C CYS A 211 18.06 -1.95 -6.46
N VAL A 212 18.45 -3.04 -7.11
CA VAL A 212 19.85 -3.35 -7.47
C VAL A 212 20.48 -2.28 -8.38
N GLY A 213 19.67 -1.55 -9.17
CA GLY A 213 20.13 -0.47 -10.03
C GLY A 213 20.36 0.88 -9.34
N SER A 214 20.06 1.01 -8.03
CA SER A 214 20.22 2.28 -7.32
C SER A 214 21.69 2.64 -7.11
N ALA A 215 22.05 3.88 -7.47
CA ALA A 215 23.34 4.47 -7.14
C ALA A 215 23.36 5.14 -5.75
N GLN A 216 22.21 5.21 -5.06
CA GLN A 216 22.03 5.94 -3.79
C GLN A 216 21.80 4.98 -2.62
N THR A 217 22.47 3.83 -2.59
CA THR A 217 22.22 2.73 -1.64
C THR A 217 22.24 3.16 -0.18
N SER A 218 23.16 4.03 0.24
CA SER A 218 23.21 4.52 1.63
C SER A 218 21.97 5.34 1.99
N SER A 219 21.59 6.29 1.14
CA SER A 219 20.41 7.14 1.38
C SER A 219 19.10 6.32 1.35
N VAL A 220 19.05 5.29 0.49
CA VAL A 220 17.93 4.34 0.48
C VAL A 220 17.87 3.57 1.79
N HIS A 221 19.01 3.02 2.26
CA HIS A 221 19.08 2.30 3.53
C HIS A 221 18.56 3.17 4.70
N ASP A 222 19.01 4.43 4.79
CA ASP A 222 18.57 5.35 5.84
C ASP A 222 17.06 5.62 5.76
N LEU A 223 16.51 5.79 4.55
CA LEU A 223 15.07 5.95 4.33
C LEU A 223 14.29 4.70 4.75
N LEU A 224 14.72 3.50 4.34
CA LEU A 224 14.04 2.25 4.69
C LEU A 224 14.09 1.99 6.20
N ALA A 225 15.22 2.27 6.85
CA ALA A 225 15.35 2.18 8.30
C ALA A 225 14.39 3.15 9.02
N PHE A 226 14.25 4.39 8.52
CA PHE A 226 13.29 5.35 9.05
C PHE A 226 11.85 4.86 8.85
N MET A 227 11.49 4.36 7.66
CA MET A 227 10.16 3.82 7.37
C MET A 227 9.79 2.65 8.31
N ALA A 228 10.76 1.83 8.72
CA ALA A 228 10.55 0.71 9.64
C ALA A 228 10.60 1.11 11.12
N SER A 229 11.02 2.33 11.45
CA SER A 229 11.25 2.76 12.82
C SER A 229 9.97 3.02 13.61
N ALA A 230 10.12 3.12 14.95
CA ALA A 230 9.05 3.49 15.85
C ALA A 230 8.50 4.93 15.60
N ASP A 231 9.29 5.81 15.01
CA ASP A 231 8.90 7.19 14.69
C ASP A 231 7.72 7.25 13.69
N THR A 232 7.50 6.19 12.93
CA THR A 232 6.45 6.12 11.89
C THR A 232 5.17 5.42 12.34
N VAL A 233 5.10 4.91 13.57
CA VAL A 233 3.96 4.13 14.10
C VAL A 233 2.66 4.91 14.00
N GLU A 234 2.65 6.17 14.44
CA GLU A 234 1.45 7.01 14.41
C GLU A 234 0.93 7.24 12.98
N ALA A 235 1.85 7.46 12.02
CA ALA A 235 1.47 7.60 10.62
C ALA A 235 0.85 6.31 10.06
N LYS A 236 1.39 5.15 10.42
CA LYS A 236 0.86 3.82 10.02
C LYS A 236 -0.56 3.60 10.57
N GLN A 237 -0.75 3.83 11.87
CA GLN A 237 -2.04 3.63 12.53
C GLN A 237 -3.12 4.61 12.00
N ARG A 238 -2.75 5.87 11.73
CA ARG A 238 -3.65 6.85 11.10
C ARG A 238 -4.19 6.38 9.75
N GLN A 239 -3.40 5.59 9.03
CA GLN A 239 -3.76 5.03 7.72
C GLN A 239 -4.40 3.63 7.83
N GLY A 240 -4.82 3.21 9.03
CA GLY A 240 -5.48 1.91 9.25
C GLY A 240 -4.55 0.72 9.03
N MET A 241 -3.25 0.91 9.28
CA MET A 241 -2.22 -0.13 9.18
C MET A 241 -1.55 -0.33 10.53
N GLU A 242 -1.15 -1.57 10.81
CA GLU A 242 -0.35 -1.90 11.98
C GLU A 242 1.14 -1.92 11.60
N PRO A 243 2.05 -1.45 12.48
CA PRO A 243 3.48 -1.63 12.28
C PRO A 243 3.84 -3.11 12.17
N ALA A 244 4.78 -3.45 11.28
CA ALA A 244 5.29 -4.81 11.13
C ALA A 244 6.39 -5.13 12.14
#